data_568352e8fbbcd7f104fa5b2057faa554
#
_entry.id   568352e8fbbcd7f104fa5b2057faa554
#
_cell.length_a   1.000
_cell.length_b   1.000
_cell.length_c   1.000
_cell.angle_alpha   90.00
_cell.angle_beta   90.00
_cell.angle_gamma   90.00
#
_symmetry.space_group_name_H-M   'P 1'
#
loop_
_entity.id
_entity.type
_entity.pdbx_description
1 polymer ?
#
loop_
_entity_poly.entity_id
_entity_poly.type
_entity_poly.pdbx_seq_one_letter_code
_entity_poly.pdbx_strand_id
1 'polypeptide(L)'
;MNPAILSATAALVGSLVGGVSTFAAYWLTQRVQLRAQSLMKRHAEREALYAEFIVEASKRFADAWSHKAESPEVVAGLYSAIERMRLTSSNAVIVAAEGVMFDILDAYAQPDKSFDDLRRSIRGDQFPNKLRVFSEACKNELRALKTSAGLVRNPSLPIST
;
A
#
# COMPACT_ATOMS: atom_id res chain seq x y z
N MET A 1 30.76 60.86 7.63
CA MET A 1 30.30 59.69 6.86
C MET A 1 29.10 60.10 6.06
N ASN A 2 29.10 59.80 4.77
CA ASN A 2 28.03 60.26 3.87
C ASN A 2 26.74 59.45 4.10
N PRO A 3 25.63 60.04 4.46
CA PRO A 3 24.40 59.32 4.77
C PRO A 3 23.85 58.46 3.62
N ALA A 4 24.22 58.83 2.38
CA ALA A 4 23.89 58.06 1.21
C ALA A 4 24.61 56.68 1.13
N ILE A 5 25.83 56.58 1.63
CA ILE A 5 26.59 55.31 1.67
C ILE A 5 26.02 54.39 2.74
N LEU A 6 25.56 54.96 3.87
CA LEU A 6 24.95 54.18 4.97
C LEU A 6 23.61 53.56 4.55
N SER A 7 22.78 54.30 3.80
CA SER A 7 21.50 53.77 3.33
C SER A 7 21.68 52.71 2.23
N ALA A 8 22.66 52.89 1.35
CA ALA A 8 22.96 51.90 0.31
C ALA A 8 23.50 50.58 0.86
N THR A 9 24.37 50.63 1.87
CA THR A 9 24.86 49.42 2.55
C THR A 9 23.79 48.70 3.33
N ALA A 10 22.90 49.44 4.02
CA ALA A 10 21.76 48.85 4.73
C ALA A 10 20.77 48.14 3.78
N ALA A 11 20.50 48.74 2.62
CA ALA A 11 19.63 48.11 1.58
C ALA A 11 20.26 46.84 0.99
N LEU A 12 21.57 46.83 0.75
CA LEU A 12 22.29 45.65 0.27
C LEU A 12 22.28 44.50 1.26
N VAL A 13 22.54 44.78 2.57
CA VAL A 13 22.49 43.77 3.64
C VAL A 13 21.08 43.24 3.80
N GLY A 14 20.06 44.10 3.78
CA GLY A 14 18.67 43.70 3.90
C GLY A 14 18.21 42.78 2.74
N SER A 15 18.62 43.09 1.50
CA SER A 15 18.30 42.23 0.34
C SER A 15 19.00 40.88 0.38
N LEU A 16 20.24 40.82 0.88
CA LEU A 16 20.97 39.57 1.02
C LEU A 16 20.33 38.66 2.07
N VAL A 17 19.98 39.20 3.24
CA VAL A 17 19.32 38.44 4.32
C VAL A 17 17.93 37.99 3.89
N GLY A 18 17.15 38.83 3.21
CA GLY A 18 15.84 38.48 2.67
C GLY A 18 15.92 37.38 1.62
N GLY A 19 16.87 37.47 0.71
CA GLY A 19 17.10 36.47 -0.35
C GLY A 19 17.48 35.08 0.18
N VAL A 20 18.39 35.02 1.14
CA VAL A 20 18.83 33.77 1.77
C VAL A 20 17.68 33.11 2.56
N SER A 21 16.92 33.90 3.30
CA SER A 21 15.78 33.39 4.10
C SER A 21 14.69 32.81 3.19
N THR A 22 14.38 33.46 2.09
CA THR A 22 13.38 33.00 1.10
C THR A 22 13.83 31.72 0.42
N PHE A 23 15.11 31.64 0.03
CA PHE A 23 15.68 30.46 -0.60
C PHE A 23 15.70 29.26 0.36
N ALA A 24 16.08 29.45 1.61
CA ALA A 24 16.09 28.39 2.62
C ALA A 24 14.68 27.85 2.89
N ALA A 25 13.68 28.72 3.02
CA ALA A 25 12.29 28.34 3.20
C ALA A 25 11.74 27.56 2.00
N TYR A 26 12.00 28.02 0.78
CA TYR A 26 11.61 27.34 -0.45
C TYR A 26 12.23 25.95 -0.56
N TRP A 27 13.54 25.84 -0.32
CA TRP A 27 14.26 24.58 -0.40
C TRP A 27 13.75 23.54 0.64
N LEU A 28 13.48 23.99 1.86
CA LEU A 28 12.93 23.13 2.92
C LEU A 28 11.51 22.64 2.57
N THR A 29 10.65 23.54 2.09
CA THR A 29 9.28 23.21 1.65
C THR A 29 9.28 22.19 0.50
N GLN A 30 10.16 22.39 -0.49
CA GLN A 30 10.28 21.49 -1.63
C GLN A 30 10.74 20.08 -1.22
N ARG A 31 11.69 19.97 -0.29
CA ARG A 31 12.13 18.67 0.25
C ARG A 31 11.02 17.92 0.99
N VAL A 32 10.23 18.64 1.78
CA VAL A 32 9.09 18.04 2.50
C VAL A 32 8.02 17.55 1.53
N GLN A 33 7.70 18.34 0.51
CA GLN A 33 6.73 17.96 -0.52
C GLN A 33 7.17 16.74 -1.33
N LEU A 34 8.44 16.66 -1.75
CA LEU A 34 8.96 15.52 -2.50
C LEU A 34 8.93 14.22 -1.67
N ARG A 35 9.21 14.29 -0.37
CA ARG A 35 9.10 13.14 0.54
C ARG A 35 7.64 12.70 0.70
N ALA A 36 6.73 13.63 0.89
CA ALA A 36 5.31 13.32 1.00
C ALA A 36 4.76 12.66 -0.29
N GLN A 37 5.11 13.18 -1.46
CA GLN A 37 4.73 12.61 -2.75
C GLN A 37 5.28 11.19 -2.96
N SER A 38 6.55 10.95 -2.61
CA SER A 38 7.15 9.62 -2.74
C SER A 38 6.51 8.58 -1.83
N LEU A 39 6.10 8.96 -0.60
CA LEU A 39 5.38 8.09 0.32
C LEU A 39 3.97 7.77 -0.19
N MET A 40 3.24 8.77 -0.69
CA MET A 40 1.92 8.57 -1.29
C MET A 40 1.98 7.65 -2.51
N LYS A 41 2.99 7.84 -3.38
CA LYS A 41 3.19 6.98 -4.55
C LYS A 41 3.43 5.52 -4.15
N ARG A 42 4.34 5.27 -3.22
CA ARG A 42 4.61 3.90 -2.70
C ARG A 42 3.37 3.26 -2.06
N HIS A 43 2.55 4.05 -1.39
CA HIS A 43 1.30 3.58 -0.81
C HIS A 43 0.31 3.15 -1.90
N ALA A 44 0.13 3.98 -2.92
CA ALA A 44 -0.75 3.68 -4.05
C ALA A 44 -0.28 2.46 -4.86
N GLU A 45 1.04 2.30 -5.06
CA GLU A 45 1.63 1.14 -5.74
C GLU A 45 1.36 -0.17 -4.97
N ARG A 46 1.46 -0.17 -3.64
CA ARG A 46 1.11 -1.34 -2.81
C ARG A 46 -0.39 -1.65 -2.86
N GLU A 47 -1.22 -0.63 -2.72
CA GLU A 47 -2.67 -0.79 -2.79
C GLU A 47 -3.11 -1.39 -4.13
N ALA A 48 -2.54 -0.92 -5.24
CA ALA A 48 -2.77 -1.46 -6.57
C ALA A 48 -2.34 -2.94 -6.68
N LEU A 49 -1.16 -3.29 -6.12
CA LEU A 49 -0.67 -4.67 -6.12
C LEU A 49 -1.58 -5.61 -5.32
N TYR A 50 -2.09 -5.16 -4.17
CA TYR A 50 -3.03 -5.95 -3.37
C TYR A 50 -4.38 -6.13 -4.07
N ALA A 51 -4.89 -5.08 -4.72
CA ALA A 51 -6.12 -5.16 -5.51
C ALA A 51 -5.96 -6.11 -6.71
N GLU A 52 -4.84 -6.05 -7.43
CA GLU A 52 -4.50 -6.96 -8.53
C GLU A 52 -4.51 -8.42 -8.06
N PHE A 53 -3.85 -8.70 -6.92
CA PHE A 53 -3.84 -10.04 -6.33
C PHE A 53 -5.24 -10.53 -5.95
N ILE A 54 -6.06 -9.70 -5.31
CA ILE A 54 -7.44 -10.06 -4.94
C ILE A 54 -8.26 -10.42 -6.17
N VAL A 55 -8.16 -9.63 -7.24
CA VAL A 55 -8.89 -9.88 -8.50
C VAL A 55 -8.43 -11.20 -9.12
N GLU A 56 -7.11 -11.44 -9.21
CA GLU A 56 -6.59 -12.68 -9.78
C GLU A 56 -6.95 -13.88 -8.92
N ALA A 57 -6.80 -13.81 -7.60
CA ALA A 57 -7.20 -14.87 -6.68
C ALA A 57 -8.69 -15.21 -6.82
N SER A 58 -9.56 -14.21 -6.92
CA SER A 58 -11.00 -14.41 -7.10
C SER A 58 -11.33 -15.10 -8.41
N LYS A 59 -10.65 -14.74 -9.51
CA LYS A 59 -10.80 -15.42 -10.82
C LYS A 59 -10.38 -16.88 -10.73
N ARG A 60 -9.22 -17.17 -10.12
CA ARG A 60 -8.71 -18.54 -9.98
C ARG A 60 -9.60 -19.38 -9.08
N PHE A 61 -10.14 -18.80 -8.04
CA PHE A 61 -11.14 -19.47 -7.22
C PHE A 61 -12.38 -19.86 -8.01
N ALA A 62 -12.93 -18.92 -8.79
CA ALA A 62 -14.10 -19.20 -9.64
C ALA A 62 -13.80 -20.27 -10.71
N ASP A 63 -12.60 -20.24 -11.29
CA ASP A 63 -12.15 -21.22 -12.28
C ASP A 63 -11.99 -22.63 -11.64
N ALA A 64 -11.41 -22.72 -10.45
CA ALA A 64 -11.23 -23.97 -9.71
C ALA A 64 -12.54 -24.71 -9.38
N TRP A 65 -13.67 -24.00 -9.36
CA TRP A 65 -14.99 -24.60 -9.17
C TRP A 65 -15.54 -25.27 -10.42
N SER A 66 -15.08 -24.85 -11.59
CA SER A 66 -15.61 -25.31 -12.89
C SER A 66 -14.65 -26.25 -13.60
N HIS A 67 -13.36 -26.21 -13.27
CA HIS A 67 -12.32 -26.91 -14.02
C HIS A 67 -11.24 -27.46 -13.07
N LYS A 68 -10.63 -28.58 -13.48
CA LYS A 68 -9.41 -29.07 -12.86
C LYS A 68 -8.20 -28.32 -13.41
N ALA A 69 -7.20 -28.05 -12.56
CA ALA A 69 -5.95 -27.51 -13.04
C ALA A 69 -5.22 -28.54 -13.93
N GLU A 70 -5.08 -28.22 -15.21
CA GLU A 70 -4.36 -29.06 -16.17
C GLU A 70 -2.86 -28.70 -16.22
N SER A 71 -2.47 -27.50 -15.77
CA SER A 71 -1.09 -27.05 -15.81
C SER A 71 -0.72 -26.09 -14.67
N PRO A 72 0.58 -26.03 -14.27
CA PRO A 72 1.10 -25.09 -13.26
C PRO A 72 0.92 -23.61 -13.62
N GLU A 73 0.69 -23.30 -14.88
CA GLU A 73 0.50 -21.93 -15.38
C GLU A 73 -0.70 -21.24 -14.77
N VAL A 74 -1.68 -22.01 -14.28
CA VAL A 74 -2.89 -21.52 -13.62
C VAL A 74 -2.56 -20.65 -12.41
N VAL A 75 -1.49 -20.97 -11.67
CA VAL A 75 -1.09 -20.24 -10.46
C VAL A 75 0.09 -19.29 -10.69
N ALA A 76 0.67 -19.27 -11.88
CA ALA A 76 1.85 -18.45 -12.18
C ALA A 76 1.63 -16.95 -11.92
N GLY A 77 0.44 -16.43 -12.24
CA GLY A 77 0.06 -15.05 -11.97
C GLY A 77 0.04 -14.72 -10.48
N LEU A 78 -0.55 -15.60 -9.67
CA LEU A 78 -0.59 -15.44 -8.21
C LEU A 78 0.81 -15.51 -7.61
N TYR A 79 1.61 -16.48 -8.02
CA TYR A 79 3.00 -16.61 -7.57
C TYR A 79 3.81 -15.36 -7.90
N SER A 80 3.72 -14.86 -9.13
CA SER A 80 4.38 -13.61 -9.54
C SER A 80 3.97 -12.42 -8.70
N ALA A 81 2.68 -12.29 -8.38
CA ALA A 81 2.18 -11.22 -7.51
C ALA A 81 2.73 -11.34 -6.08
N ILE A 82 2.81 -12.54 -5.52
CA ILE A 82 3.41 -12.80 -4.19
C ILE A 82 4.89 -12.40 -4.19
N GLU A 83 5.65 -12.79 -5.22
CA GLU A 83 7.07 -12.42 -5.31
C GLU A 83 7.26 -10.88 -5.42
N ARG A 84 6.38 -10.18 -6.12
CA ARG A 84 6.36 -8.71 -6.13
C ARG A 84 6.06 -8.13 -4.75
N MET A 85 5.12 -8.74 -3.99
CA MET A 85 4.81 -8.33 -2.62
C MET A 85 5.99 -8.54 -1.67
N ARG A 86 6.81 -9.59 -1.86
CA ARG A 86 8.03 -9.84 -1.05
C ARG A 86 9.01 -8.67 -1.09
N LEU A 87 9.03 -7.90 -2.17
CA LEU A 87 9.92 -6.73 -2.31
C LEU A 87 9.49 -5.54 -1.46
N THR A 88 8.21 -5.45 -1.11
CA THR A 88 7.65 -4.20 -0.58
C THR A 88 6.74 -4.35 0.63
N SER A 89 6.23 -5.56 0.89
CA SER A 89 5.20 -5.81 1.90
C SER A 89 5.76 -6.53 3.12
N SER A 90 5.03 -6.48 4.23
CA SER A 90 5.38 -7.18 5.46
C SER A 90 5.19 -8.69 5.33
N ASN A 91 5.90 -9.44 6.17
CA ASN A 91 5.78 -10.89 6.22
C ASN A 91 4.33 -11.36 6.49
N ALA A 92 3.56 -10.60 7.27
CA ALA A 92 2.16 -10.92 7.55
C ALA A 92 1.28 -10.94 6.28
N VAL A 93 1.50 -9.99 5.37
CA VAL A 93 0.81 -9.94 4.07
C VAL A 93 1.24 -11.10 3.19
N ILE A 94 2.54 -11.42 3.16
CA ILE A 94 3.08 -12.50 2.34
C ILE A 94 2.50 -13.86 2.77
N VAL A 95 2.57 -14.17 4.07
CA VAL A 95 2.02 -15.43 4.63
C VAL A 95 0.52 -15.54 4.34
N ALA A 96 -0.22 -14.44 4.45
CA ALA A 96 -1.64 -14.44 4.15
C ALA A 96 -1.91 -14.68 2.65
N ALA A 97 -1.10 -14.09 1.75
CA ALA A 97 -1.20 -14.30 0.31
C ALA A 97 -0.86 -15.74 -0.10
N GLU A 98 0.19 -16.31 0.48
CA GLU A 98 0.54 -17.74 0.29
C GLU A 98 -0.60 -18.65 0.75
N GLY A 99 -1.22 -18.33 1.89
CA GLY A 99 -2.38 -19.07 2.37
C GLY A 99 -3.54 -19.06 1.37
N VAL A 100 -3.82 -17.93 0.70
CA VAL A 100 -4.82 -17.84 -0.38
C VAL A 100 -4.44 -18.73 -1.55
N MET A 101 -3.16 -18.69 -1.97
CA MET A 101 -2.68 -19.51 -3.09
C MET A 101 -2.85 -21.00 -2.80
N PHE A 102 -2.53 -21.46 -1.57
CA PHE A 102 -2.71 -22.87 -1.18
C PHE A 102 -4.20 -23.26 -1.18
N ASP A 103 -5.10 -22.42 -0.68
CA ASP A 103 -6.54 -22.70 -0.74
C ASP A 103 -7.06 -22.84 -2.19
N ILE A 104 -6.49 -22.05 -3.13
CA ILE A 104 -6.82 -22.18 -4.56
C ILE A 104 -6.29 -23.49 -5.13
N LEU A 105 -5.07 -23.87 -4.81
CA LEU A 105 -4.49 -25.16 -5.23
C LEU A 105 -5.30 -26.33 -4.70
N ASP A 106 -5.70 -26.28 -3.44
CA ASP A 106 -6.56 -27.30 -2.84
C ASP A 106 -7.95 -27.37 -3.49
N ALA A 107 -8.49 -26.22 -3.92
CA ALA A 107 -9.75 -26.18 -4.66
C ALA A 107 -9.64 -26.87 -6.03
N TYR A 108 -8.53 -26.67 -6.75
CA TYR A 108 -8.28 -27.37 -8.02
C TYR A 108 -8.04 -28.88 -7.87
N ALA A 109 -7.54 -29.30 -6.70
CA ALA A 109 -7.32 -30.73 -6.41
C ALA A 109 -8.62 -31.48 -6.04
N GLN A 110 -9.71 -30.78 -5.75
CA GLN A 110 -10.99 -31.37 -5.38
C GLN A 110 -11.85 -31.66 -6.63
N PRO A 111 -12.73 -32.68 -6.58
CA PRO A 111 -13.67 -32.92 -7.68
C PRO A 111 -14.64 -31.75 -7.87
N ASP A 112 -15.09 -31.57 -9.10
CA ASP A 112 -16.02 -30.51 -9.52
C ASP A 112 -17.17 -30.35 -8.52
N LYS A 113 -17.30 -29.18 -7.95
CA LYS A 113 -18.34 -28.86 -6.98
C LYS A 113 -19.50 -28.17 -7.68
N SER A 114 -20.71 -28.56 -7.28
CA SER A 114 -21.94 -27.96 -7.78
C SER A 114 -22.11 -26.52 -7.29
N PHE A 115 -22.88 -25.69 -8.02
CA PHE A 115 -23.24 -24.33 -7.60
C PHE A 115 -23.95 -24.31 -6.22
N ASP A 116 -24.68 -25.38 -5.86
CA ASP A 116 -25.28 -25.52 -4.54
C ASP A 116 -24.23 -25.75 -3.44
N ASP A 117 -23.12 -26.41 -3.75
CA ASP A 117 -21.99 -26.57 -2.84
C ASP A 117 -21.31 -25.22 -2.60
N LEU A 118 -21.13 -24.40 -3.65
CA LEU A 118 -20.63 -23.04 -3.53
C LEU A 118 -21.53 -22.20 -2.63
N ARG A 119 -22.84 -22.25 -2.85
CA ARG A 119 -23.82 -21.52 -2.05
C ARG A 119 -23.81 -21.94 -0.58
N ARG A 120 -23.63 -23.22 -0.31
CA ARG A 120 -23.49 -23.75 1.07
C ARG A 120 -22.19 -23.28 1.71
N SER A 121 -21.08 -23.31 0.99
CA SER A 121 -19.78 -22.83 1.47
C SER A 121 -19.80 -21.34 1.83
N ILE A 122 -20.44 -20.51 1.01
CA ILE A 122 -20.59 -19.07 1.28
C ILE A 122 -21.44 -18.82 2.54
N ARG A 123 -22.51 -19.60 2.74
CA ARG A 123 -23.38 -19.48 3.92
C ARG A 123 -22.74 -20.05 5.19
N GLY A 124 -21.90 -21.07 5.06
CA GLY A 124 -21.28 -21.80 6.17
C GLY A 124 -19.97 -21.19 6.68
N ASP A 125 -19.61 -19.95 6.28
CA ASP A 125 -18.31 -19.31 6.61
C ASP A 125 -17.08 -20.14 6.17
N GLN A 126 -17.28 -21.12 5.29
CA GLN A 126 -16.23 -21.96 4.69
C GLN A 126 -15.65 -21.36 3.41
N PHE A 127 -16.25 -20.28 2.91
CA PHE A 127 -15.72 -19.54 1.77
C PHE A 127 -14.49 -18.73 2.21
N PRO A 128 -13.50 -18.52 1.36
CA PRO A 128 -12.10 -18.39 1.74
C PRO A 128 -11.87 -17.34 2.81
N ASN A 129 -11.88 -17.79 4.06
CA ASN A 129 -11.44 -17.00 5.21
C ASN A 129 -10.03 -16.42 4.97
N LYS A 130 -9.21 -17.11 4.16
CA LYS A 130 -7.85 -16.69 3.79
C LYS A 130 -7.81 -15.39 3.00
N LEU A 131 -8.73 -15.17 2.05
CA LEU A 131 -8.78 -13.90 1.30
C LEU A 131 -9.18 -12.72 2.20
N ARG A 132 -10.07 -12.97 3.18
CA ARG A 132 -10.39 -11.98 4.21
C ARG A 132 -9.19 -11.70 5.12
N VAL A 133 -8.48 -12.74 5.57
CA VAL A 133 -7.26 -12.60 6.37
C VAL A 133 -6.20 -11.81 5.61
N PHE A 134 -6.03 -12.08 4.31
CA PHE A 134 -5.13 -11.30 3.45
C PHE A 134 -5.56 -9.82 3.37
N SER A 135 -6.84 -9.55 3.13
CA SER A 135 -7.35 -8.18 3.07
C SER A 135 -7.16 -7.42 4.38
N GLU A 136 -7.34 -8.08 5.52
CA GLU A 136 -7.10 -7.50 6.84
C GLU A 136 -5.60 -7.22 7.08
N ALA A 137 -4.72 -8.14 6.69
CA ALA A 137 -3.27 -7.93 6.77
C ALA A 137 -2.82 -6.72 5.94
N CYS A 138 -3.31 -6.63 4.69
CA CYS A 138 -3.07 -5.47 3.82
C CYS A 138 -3.56 -4.16 4.43
N LYS A 139 -4.78 -4.15 4.95
CA LYS A 139 -5.38 -2.97 5.59
C LYS A 139 -4.58 -2.51 6.81
N ASN A 140 -4.10 -3.44 7.63
CA ASN A 140 -3.30 -3.14 8.81
C ASN A 140 -1.94 -2.55 8.41
N GLU A 141 -1.28 -3.12 7.40
CA GLU A 141 -0.03 -2.60 6.86
C GLU A 141 -0.20 -1.19 6.28
N LEU A 142 -1.21 -0.98 5.44
CA LEU A 142 -1.48 0.33 4.85
C LEU A 142 -1.80 1.39 5.91
N ARG A 143 -2.47 1.03 7.01
CA ARG A 143 -2.71 1.92 8.14
C ARG A 143 -1.42 2.25 8.89
N ALA A 144 -0.58 1.25 9.17
CA ALA A 144 0.70 1.45 9.85
C ALA A 144 1.60 2.40 9.06
N LEU A 145 1.63 2.27 7.73
CA LEU A 145 2.38 3.17 6.84
C LEU A 145 1.85 4.61 6.87
N LYS A 146 0.53 4.81 6.91
CA LYS A 146 -0.08 6.15 7.06
C LYS A 146 0.28 6.79 8.39
N THR A 147 0.27 6.02 9.46
CA THR A 147 0.62 6.50 10.80
C THR A 147 2.11 6.87 10.89
N SER A 148 2.99 6.01 10.37
CA SER A 148 4.44 6.28 10.37
C SER A 148 4.85 7.45 9.48
N ALA A 149 4.07 7.72 8.42
CA ALA A 149 4.27 8.88 7.55
C ALA A 149 3.75 10.20 8.14
N GLY A 150 3.15 10.19 9.35
CA GLY A 150 2.55 11.37 9.97
C GLY A 150 1.30 11.89 9.24
N LEU A 151 0.73 11.12 8.33
CA LEU A 151 -0.44 11.49 7.53
C LEU A 151 -1.76 11.36 8.32
N VAL A 152 -1.73 10.62 9.42
CA VAL A 152 -2.85 10.53 10.36
C VAL A 152 -2.50 11.34 11.60
N ARG A 153 -3.16 12.47 11.77
CA ARG A 153 -3.09 13.28 13.00
C ARG A 153 -3.63 12.40 14.14
N ASN A 154 -2.79 12.08 15.11
CA ASN A 154 -3.22 11.33 16.29
C ASN A 154 -4.24 12.17 17.07
N PRO A 155 -5.51 11.78 17.20
CA PRO A 155 -6.53 12.57 17.91
C PRO A 155 -6.33 12.61 19.42
N SER A 156 -5.31 11.96 19.96
CA SER A 156 -5.06 11.80 21.39
C SER A 156 -4.03 12.78 21.98
N LEU A 157 -3.55 13.79 21.25
CA LEU A 157 -2.73 14.84 21.86
C LEU A 157 -3.64 15.95 22.38
N PRO A 158 -3.69 16.21 23.71
CA PRO A 158 -4.43 17.35 24.25
C PRO A 158 -3.82 18.65 23.72
N ILE A 159 -4.68 19.55 23.30
CA ILE A 159 -4.32 20.91 22.94
C ILE A 159 -3.87 21.58 24.25
N SER A 160 -2.56 21.73 24.45
CA SER A 160 -2.06 22.56 25.54
C SER A 160 -2.37 24.02 25.22
N THR A 161 -3.34 24.54 25.93
CA THR A 161 -3.63 25.97 26.06
C THR A 161 -2.51 26.69 26.80
#